data_70a8c54aeb8156d3ff3cf812998cda6e
#
_entry.id   70a8c54aeb8156d3ff3cf812998cda6e
#
_cell.length_a   1.000
_cell.length_b   1.000
_cell.length_c   1.000
_cell.angle_alpha   90.00
_cell.angle_beta   90.00
_cell.angle_gamma   90.00
#
_symmetry.space_group_name_H-M   'P 1'
#
loop_
_entity.id
_entity.type
_entity.pdbx_description
1 polymer ?
#
loop_
_entity_poly.entity_id
_entity_poly.type
_entity_poly.pdbx_seq_one_letter_code
_entity_poly.pdbx_strand_id
1 'polypeptide(L)'
;MGAEERRGIALPSWNTDDYASPAARSYVQAIAKTGARWIQLNPTWYQDSPQSTDLHTTEETASHASLRHIIGLARRAGLKVMLKPHVNLPGDQDRSAIRPRKDDRARWYASYTRFIVRYADLARETGVAELAVGTELAGMSGDRADWLAVVRSVRARFGGPLVYAANYDEFEDVAFWDAVDLIGIDAYWPLAPHATTDVAALRRAWQPILDKVGRFAAERRRPVLFTEAGYVSQRGTTTEPYAWDLSKSNGNAEQAAAYEALLASCAGRPWWAGVHWWMWDDWPDAAETPPDLSYSPHGKPAEQVLRRWWRPS
;
A
#
# COMPACT_ATOMS: atom_id res chain seq x y z
N MET A 1 20.95 15.88 -2.62
CA MET A 1 20.87 14.41 -2.68
C MET A 1 19.42 14.06 -2.85
N GLY A 2 19.02 13.42 -3.96
CA GLY A 2 17.66 12.95 -4.15
C GLY A 2 17.28 11.96 -3.03
N ALA A 3 16.04 11.99 -2.56
CA ALA A 3 15.58 11.02 -1.59
C ALA A 3 15.73 9.61 -2.17
N GLU A 4 16.14 8.65 -1.32
CA GLU A 4 16.29 7.25 -1.74
C GLU A 4 14.94 6.71 -2.24
N GLU A 5 14.98 6.06 -3.40
CA GLU A 5 13.80 5.41 -3.97
C GLU A 5 13.30 4.28 -3.06
N ARG A 6 12.00 4.27 -2.77
CA ARG A 6 11.37 3.19 -1.99
C ARG A 6 11.13 1.99 -2.90
N ARG A 7 11.98 0.99 -2.77
CA ARG A 7 11.86 -0.32 -3.42
C ARG A 7 11.20 -1.25 -2.43
N GLY A 8 9.89 -1.25 -2.38
CA GLY A 8 9.11 -1.87 -1.31
C GLY A 8 8.19 -3.00 -1.78
N ILE A 9 7.88 -3.88 -0.84
CA ILE A 9 6.87 -4.91 -0.99
C ILE A 9 5.99 -4.90 0.26
N ALA A 10 4.67 -4.94 0.06
CA ALA A 10 3.71 -5.08 1.14
C ALA A 10 3.65 -6.53 1.62
N LEU A 11 3.65 -6.71 2.92
CA LEU A 11 3.37 -7.96 3.60
C LEU A 11 2.20 -7.71 4.56
N PRO A 12 0.96 -7.92 4.13
CA PRO A 12 -0.21 -7.78 4.98
C PRO A 12 -0.30 -8.93 6.01
N SER A 13 -1.24 -8.82 6.92
CA SER A 13 -1.57 -9.84 7.92
C SER A 13 -3.08 -10.00 7.98
N TRP A 14 -3.53 -11.23 8.03
CA TRP A 14 -4.95 -11.58 8.04
C TRP A 14 -5.39 -12.19 9.38
N ASN A 15 -4.42 -12.43 10.30
CA ASN A 15 -4.67 -12.96 11.63
C ASN A 15 -3.82 -12.23 12.67
N THR A 16 -4.22 -12.34 13.93
CA THR A 16 -3.58 -11.67 15.07
C THR A 16 -2.07 -11.92 15.15
N ASP A 17 -1.60 -13.13 14.85
CA ASP A 17 -0.23 -13.56 15.08
C ASP A 17 0.54 -13.98 13.82
N ASP A 18 0.03 -13.70 12.61
CA ASP A 18 0.73 -13.99 11.35
C ASP A 18 2.18 -13.49 11.38
N TYR A 19 2.38 -12.24 11.79
CA TYR A 19 3.70 -11.63 11.87
C TYR A 19 4.64 -12.25 12.94
N ALA A 20 4.11 -13.03 13.88
CA ALA A 20 4.87 -13.78 14.87
C ALA A 20 5.02 -15.27 14.49
N SER A 21 4.42 -15.70 13.38
CA SER A 21 4.48 -17.07 12.92
C SER A 21 5.91 -17.50 12.54
N PRO A 22 6.22 -18.80 12.55
CA PRO A 22 7.51 -19.29 12.06
C PRO A 22 7.82 -18.89 10.61
N ALA A 23 6.81 -18.71 9.76
CA ALA A 23 6.94 -18.32 8.35
C ALA A 23 7.39 -16.85 8.18
N ALA A 24 7.06 -15.96 9.13
CA ALA A 24 7.34 -14.53 9.04
C ALA A 24 8.81 -14.21 8.72
N ARG A 25 9.75 -14.93 9.36
CA ARG A 25 11.19 -14.75 9.10
C ARG A 25 11.57 -15.10 7.67
N SER A 26 11.06 -16.20 7.13
CA SER A 26 11.37 -16.63 5.76
C SER A 26 10.82 -15.66 4.73
N TYR A 27 9.63 -15.09 4.95
CA TYR A 27 9.04 -14.09 4.08
C TYR A 27 9.85 -12.78 4.07
N VAL A 28 10.22 -12.27 5.23
CA VAL A 28 11.10 -11.09 5.32
C VAL A 28 12.42 -11.31 4.59
N GLN A 29 13.02 -12.49 4.74
CA GLN A 29 14.27 -12.84 4.05
C GLN A 29 14.06 -12.96 2.53
N ALA A 30 12.96 -13.55 2.08
CA ALA A 30 12.64 -13.69 0.67
C ALA A 30 12.40 -12.31 0.03
N ILE A 31 11.65 -11.43 0.70
CA ILE A 31 11.45 -10.04 0.29
C ILE A 31 12.80 -9.32 0.16
N ALA A 32 13.67 -9.39 1.16
CA ALA A 32 14.98 -8.76 1.10
C ALA A 32 15.84 -9.29 -0.07
N LYS A 33 15.74 -10.58 -0.40
CA LYS A 33 16.46 -11.21 -1.53
C LYS A 33 15.98 -10.74 -2.90
N THR A 34 14.83 -10.12 -3.03
CA THR A 34 14.40 -9.48 -4.29
C THR A 34 15.21 -8.23 -4.62
N GLY A 35 15.95 -7.67 -3.67
CA GLY A 35 16.60 -6.37 -3.74
C GLY A 35 15.76 -5.24 -3.16
N ALA A 36 14.62 -5.57 -2.54
CA ALA A 36 13.81 -4.60 -1.78
C ALA A 36 14.65 -3.94 -0.69
N ARG A 37 14.35 -2.68 -0.42
CA ARG A 37 14.90 -1.87 0.67
C ARG A 37 13.85 -1.52 1.72
N TRP A 38 12.59 -1.75 1.37
CA TRP A 38 11.45 -1.44 2.21
C TRP A 38 10.50 -2.63 2.30
N ILE A 39 9.85 -2.75 3.43
CA ILE A 39 8.69 -3.61 3.64
C ILE A 39 7.55 -2.74 4.17
N GLN A 40 6.37 -2.93 3.61
CA GLN A 40 5.14 -2.29 4.09
C GLN A 40 4.36 -3.31 4.92
N LEU A 41 3.93 -2.91 6.10
CA LEU A 41 3.11 -3.73 6.99
C LEU A 41 1.71 -3.09 7.10
N ASN A 42 0.68 -3.91 6.94
CA ASN A 42 -0.71 -3.45 6.84
C ASN A 42 -1.57 -4.01 7.99
N PRO A 43 -1.43 -3.47 9.21
CA PRO A 43 -2.34 -3.84 10.29
C PRO A 43 -3.72 -3.26 10.03
N THR A 44 -4.77 -4.06 10.22
CA THR A 44 -6.14 -3.70 9.87
C THR A 44 -7.03 -3.63 11.10
N TRP A 45 -7.82 -2.55 11.21
CA TRP A 45 -8.98 -2.44 12.09
C TRP A 45 -10.25 -2.45 11.26
N TYR A 46 -11.39 -2.57 11.91
CA TYR A 46 -12.67 -2.81 11.27
C TYR A 46 -13.72 -1.79 11.69
N GLN A 47 -14.71 -1.63 10.84
CA GLN A 47 -15.89 -0.81 11.05
C GLN A 47 -17.10 -1.56 10.52
N ASP A 48 -18.20 -1.65 11.28
CA ASP A 48 -19.35 -2.53 10.99
C ASP A 48 -20.14 -2.15 9.73
N SER A 49 -20.09 -0.90 9.32
CA SER A 49 -20.76 -0.41 8.11
C SER A 49 -20.13 0.91 7.65
N PRO A 50 -20.37 1.36 6.40
CA PRO A 50 -19.89 2.66 5.94
C PRO A 50 -20.31 3.85 6.78
N GLN A 51 -21.43 3.75 7.53
CA GLN A 51 -21.98 4.81 8.37
C GLN A 51 -21.62 4.69 9.85
N SER A 52 -21.01 3.59 10.27
CA SER A 52 -20.57 3.41 11.65
C SER A 52 -19.51 4.43 12.05
N THR A 53 -19.40 4.74 13.32
CA THR A 53 -18.43 5.72 13.84
C THR A 53 -17.32 5.10 14.65
N ASP A 54 -17.46 3.87 15.07
CA ASP A 54 -16.51 3.20 15.94
C ASP A 54 -15.63 2.20 15.14
N LEU A 55 -14.35 2.40 15.25
CA LEU A 55 -13.34 1.48 14.74
C LEU A 55 -12.92 0.52 15.86
N HIS A 56 -12.82 -0.75 15.54
CA HIS A 56 -12.47 -1.79 16.50
C HIS A 56 -11.53 -2.83 15.93
N THR A 57 -10.95 -3.63 16.80
CA THR A 57 -10.11 -4.78 16.45
C THR A 57 -10.95 -6.05 16.37
N THR A 58 -10.50 -7.00 15.56
CA THR A 58 -11.05 -8.35 15.46
C THR A 58 -9.93 -9.37 15.63
N GLU A 59 -10.22 -10.64 15.48
CA GLU A 59 -9.24 -11.73 15.40
C GLU A 59 -8.31 -11.63 14.18
N GLU A 60 -8.71 -10.88 13.16
CA GLU A 60 -7.88 -10.58 11.97
C GLU A 60 -6.94 -9.38 12.19
N THR A 61 -7.04 -8.70 13.32
CA THR A 61 -6.17 -7.56 13.63
C THR A 61 -4.82 -8.02 14.17
N ALA A 62 -3.75 -7.70 13.47
CA ALA A 62 -2.40 -7.98 13.94
C ALA A 62 -2.14 -7.41 15.34
N SER A 63 -1.70 -8.25 16.26
CA SER A 63 -1.37 -7.82 17.62
C SER A 63 -0.14 -6.89 17.63
N HIS A 64 -0.09 -5.99 18.63
CA HIS A 64 1.11 -5.16 18.81
C HIS A 64 2.38 -5.98 19.04
N ALA A 65 2.26 -7.15 19.66
CA ALA A 65 3.38 -8.06 19.88
C ALA A 65 3.88 -8.64 18.56
N SER A 66 2.97 -9.12 17.69
CA SER A 66 3.31 -9.66 16.38
C SER A 66 3.91 -8.57 15.46
N LEU A 67 3.35 -7.36 15.48
CA LEU A 67 3.92 -6.21 14.74
C LEU A 67 5.33 -5.85 15.23
N ARG A 68 5.59 -5.78 16.52
CA ARG A 68 6.95 -5.56 17.05
C ARG A 68 7.91 -6.64 16.59
N HIS A 69 7.45 -7.89 16.54
CA HIS A 69 8.27 -9.01 16.10
C HIS A 69 8.70 -8.86 14.65
N ILE A 70 7.75 -8.64 13.73
CA ILE A 70 8.04 -8.52 12.29
C ILE A 70 8.87 -7.26 11.98
N ILE A 71 8.60 -6.12 12.64
CA ILE A 71 9.42 -4.92 12.51
C ILE A 71 10.87 -5.20 12.90
N GLY A 72 11.07 -5.94 14.00
CA GLY A 72 12.39 -6.37 14.42
C GLY A 72 13.07 -7.29 13.40
N LEU A 73 12.34 -8.22 12.80
CA LEU A 73 12.86 -9.10 11.74
C LEU A 73 13.25 -8.29 10.49
N ALA A 74 12.39 -7.40 10.04
CA ALA A 74 12.63 -6.56 8.87
C ALA A 74 13.89 -5.69 9.02
N ARG A 75 14.03 -5.03 10.17
CA ARG A 75 15.21 -4.20 10.48
C ARG A 75 16.50 -5.01 10.54
N ARG A 76 16.47 -6.23 11.12
CA ARG A 76 17.63 -7.13 11.10
C ARG A 76 17.99 -7.62 9.70
N ALA A 77 17.01 -7.70 8.80
CA ALA A 77 17.23 -8.01 7.38
C ALA A 77 17.69 -6.80 6.55
N GLY A 78 17.88 -5.61 7.18
CA GLY A 78 18.30 -4.37 6.51
C GLY A 78 17.16 -3.64 5.79
N LEU A 79 15.90 -4.00 6.02
CA LEU A 79 14.74 -3.34 5.44
C LEU A 79 14.28 -2.17 6.30
N LYS A 80 13.95 -1.05 5.67
CA LYS A 80 13.15 0.01 6.27
C LYS A 80 11.69 -0.40 6.31
N VAL A 81 10.97 0.01 7.33
CA VAL A 81 9.57 -0.34 7.51
C VAL A 81 8.68 0.86 7.29
N MET A 82 7.65 0.69 6.48
CA MET A 82 6.48 1.56 6.41
C MET A 82 5.32 0.86 7.12
N LEU A 83 4.64 1.56 8.04
CA LEU A 83 3.33 1.12 8.53
C LEU A 83 2.24 1.80 7.70
N LYS A 84 1.33 1.01 7.16
CA LYS A 84 0.16 1.47 6.41
C LYS A 84 -1.10 0.83 7.00
N PRO A 85 -1.61 1.39 8.13
CA PRO A 85 -2.80 0.86 8.78
C PRO A 85 -4.04 1.01 7.91
N HIS A 86 -4.85 -0.05 7.84
CA HIS A 86 -6.10 -0.09 7.08
C HIS A 86 -7.32 -0.06 8.00
N VAL A 87 -8.43 0.43 7.47
CA VAL A 87 -9.76 0.23 8.02
C VAL A 87 -10.57 -0.56 6.99
N ASN A 88 -11.05 -1.73 7.37
CA ASN A 88 -11.86 -2.57 6.50
C ASN A 88 -13.33 -2.55 6.90
N LEU A 89 -14.18 -2.84 5.94
CA LEU A 89 -15.61 -3.09 6.10
C LEU A 89 -15.87 -4.59 5.96
N PRO A 90 -16.99 -5.12 6.52
CA PRO A 90 -17.36 -6.51 6.36
C PRO A 90 -17.60 -6.89 4.90
N GLY A 91 -17.27 -8.15 4.54
CA GLY A 91 -17.55 -8.71 3.22
C GLY A 91 -16.81 -8.04 2.07
N ASP A 92 -15.55 -7.65 2.28
CA ASP A 92 -14.67 -7.02 1.28
C ASP A 92 -15.25 -5.75 0.64
N GLN A 93 -16.17 -5.09 1.33
CA GLN A 93 -16.72 -3.82 0.87
C GLN A 93 -15.62 -2.76 0.81
N ASP A 94 -15.62 -2.00 -0.27
CA ASP A 94 -14.63 -0.94 -0.50
C ASP A 94 -14.69 0.12 0.62
N ARG A 95 -13.54 0.37 1.25
CA ARG A 95 -13.39 1.37 2.33
C ARG A 95 -13.60 2.81 1.86
N SER A 96 -13.52 3.08 0.57
CA SER A 96 -13.87 4.38 -0.02
C SER A 96 -15.32 4.78 0.25
N ALA A 97 -16.20 3.78 0.51
CA ALA A 97 -17.58 3.97 0.88
C ALA A 97 -17.78 4.48 2.32
N ILE A 98 -16.74 4.47 3.17
CA ILE A 98 -16.83 4.97 4.55
C ILE A 98 -17.25 6.44 4.53
N ARG A 99 -18.46 6.69 5.02
CA ARG A 99 -19.06 8.03 5.04
C ARG A 99 -20.13 8.14 6.11
N PRO A 100 -19.77 8.33 7.40
CA PRO A 100 -20.71 8.62 8.46
C PRO A 100 -21.55 9.86 8.14
N ARG A 101 -22.74 9.94 8.73
CA ARG A 101 -23.60 11.13 8.61
C ARG A 101 -22.85 12.36 9.10
N LYS A 102 -23.19 13.53 8.58
CA LYS A 102 -22.49 14.79 8.90
C LYS A 102 -22.39 15.03 10.40
N ASP A 103 -23.46 14.79 11.14
CA ASP A 103 -23.52 15.01 12.58
C ASP A 103 -22.70 13.99 13.38
N ASP A 104 -22.38 12.86 12.79
CA ASP A 104 -21.62 11.75 13.40
C ASP A 104 -20.12 11.78 13.03
N ARG A 105 -19.71 12.64 12.09
CA ARG A 105 -18.30 12.69 11.61
C ARG A 105 -17.31 13.00 12.73
N ALA A 106 -17.63 13.89 13.64
CA ALA A 106 -16.76 14.20 14.78
C ALA A 106 -16.48 12.95 15.65
N ARG A 107 -17.49 12.08 15.82
CA ARG A 107 -17.32 10.81 16.56
C ARG A 107 -16.42 9.85 15.78
N TRP A 108 -16.60 9.75 14.47
CA TRP A 108 -15.75 8.94 13.61
C TRP A 108 -14.30 9.41 13.68
N TYR A 109 -14.03 10.71 13.51
CA TYR A 109 -12.67 11.25 13.58
C TYR A 109 -12.03 11.07 14.97
N ALA A 110 -12.81 11.11 16.03
CA ALA A 110 -12.32 10.80 17.38
C ALA A 110 -11.93 9.32 17.50
N SER A 111 -12.72 8.39 16.93
CA SER A 111 -12.39 6.97 16.87
C SER A 111 -11.17 6.71 15.98
N TYR A 112 -11.15 7.29 14.77
CA TYR A 112 -10.02 7.18 13.84
C TYR A 112 -8.72 7.72 14.45
N THR A 113 -8.78 8.83 15.16
CA THR A 113 -7.59 9.39 15.83
C THR A 113 -7.05 8.41 16.87
N ARG A 114 -7.91 7.78 17.69
CA ARG A 114 -7.47 6.73 18.63
C ARG A 114 -6.78 5.55 17.94
N PHE A 115 -7.33 5.13 16.81
CA PHE A 115 -6.75 4.08 15.97
C PHE A 115 -5.36 4.46 15.45
N ILE A 116 -5.22 5.58 14.76
CA ILE A 116 -3.97 5.91 14.06
C ILE A 116 -2.84 6.31 15.01
N VAL A 117 -3.15 6.96 16.14
CA VAL A 117 -2.11 7.34 17.11
C VAL A 117 -1.47 6.14 17.81
N ARG A 118 -2.17 5.01 17.94
CA ARG A 118 -1.58 3.75 18.44
C ARG A 118 -0.46 3.28 17.53
N TYR A 119 -0.62 3.40 16.22
CA TYR A 119 0.41 3.05 15.25
C TYR A 119 1.51 4.11 15.18
N ALA A 120 1.21 5.37 15.42
CA ALA A 120 2.22 6.42 15.56
C ALA A 120 3.13 6.19 16.79
N ASP A 121 2.56 5.78 17.92
CA ASP A 121 3.34 5.38 19.12
C ASP A 121 4.20 4.14 18.82
N LEU A 122 3.61 3.10 18.23
CA LEU A 122 4.34 1.88 17.84
C LEU A 122 5.49 2.20 16.86
N ALA A 123 5.22 3.06 15.87
CA ALA A 123 6.21 3.48 14.88
C ALA A 123 7.42 4.17 15.54
N ARG A 124 7.17 5.10 16.47
CA ARG A 124 8.20 5.77 17.26
C ARG A 124 9.02 4.78 18.10
N GLU A 125 8.33 3.89 18.80
CA GLU A 125 8.97 2.94 19.73
C GLU A 125 9.80 1.87 19.04
N THR A 126 9.42 1.49 17.81
CA THR A 126 10.09 0.42 17.07
C THR A 126 11.02 0.92 15.96
N GLY A 127 11.09 2.24 15.75
CA GLY A 127 11.93 2.83 14.71
C GLY A 127 11.44 2.54 13.30
N VAL A 128 10.12 2.54 13.10
CA VAL A 128 9.50 2.55 11.77
C VAL A 128 9.96 3.79 11.01
N ALA A 129 10.21 3.65 9.73
CA ALA A 129 10.80 4.71 8.91
C ALA A 129 9.74 5.66 8.31
N GLU A 130 8.51 5.18 8.06
CA GLU A 130 7.43 5.95 7.43
C GLU A 130 6.06 5.45 7.89
N LEU A 131 5.08 6.34 8.01
CA LEU A 131 3.73 6.00 8.47
C LEU A 131 2.67 6.59 7.53
N ALA A 132 1.75 5.76 7.05
CA ALA A 132 0.54 6.21 6.39
C ALA A 132 -0.50 6.68 7.42
N VAL A 133 -1.01 7.89 7.24
CA VAL A 133 -2.03 8.47 8.11
C VAL A 133 -3.45 8.06 7.73
N GLY A 134 -3.61 7.46 6.56
CA GLY A 134 -4.88 6.92 6.07
C GLY A 134 -4.69 6.24 4.71
N THR A 135 -5.67 5.39 4.36
CA THR A 135 -5.66 4.58 3.15
C THR A 135 -7.05 4.55 2.54
N GLU A 136 -7.19 5.07 1.31
CA GLU A 136 -8.38 4.93 0.44
C GLU A 136 -9.70 5.36 1.10
N LEU A 137 -9.68 6.43 1.88
CA LEU A 137 -10.86 6.94 2.58
C LEU A 137 -11.55 8.07 1.79
N ALA A 138 -11.84 7.82 0.51
CA ALA A 138 -12.37 8.82 -0.43
C ALA A 138 -13.66 9.50 0.09
N GLY A 139 -14.50 8.76 0.81
CA GLY A 139 -15.69 9.32 1.46
C GLY A 139 -15.41 10.39 2.52
N MET A 140 -14.17 10.47 3.02
CA MET A 140 -13.74 11.33 4.12
C MET A 140 -12.57 12.24 3.77
N SER A 141 -11.79 11.96 2.73
CA SER A 141 -10.54 12.69 2.42
C SER A 141 -10.70 14.15 2.03
N GLY A 142 -11.94 14.58 1.73
CA GLY A 142 -12.29 15.99 1.52
C GLY A 142 -12.45 16.82 2.80
N ASP A 143 -12.52 16.21 3.98
CA ASP A 143 -12.79 16.90 5.27
C ASP A 143 -11.49 17.50 5.84
N ARG A 144 -10.96 18.53 5.18
CA ARG A 144 -9.64 19.11 5.47
C ARG A 144 -9.39 19.42 6.95
N ALA A 145 -10.32 20.09 7.62
CA ALA A 145 -10.12 20.55 9.00
C ALA A 145 -9.89 19.38 9.97
N ASP A 146 -10.67 18.32 9.80
CA ASP A 146 -10.60 17.12 10.63
C ASP A 146 -9.33 16.34 10.34
N TRP A 147 -8.95 16.18 9.07
CA TRP A 147 -7.69 15.54 8.71
C TRP A 147 -6.46 16.29 9.20
N LEU A 148 -6.48 17.62 9.20
CA LEU A 148 -5.40 18.40 9.82
C LEU A 148 -5.29 18.14 11.33
N ALA A 149 -6.41 17.89 12.03
CA ALA A 149 -6.40 17.51 13.45
C ALA A 149 -5.82 16.11 13.66
N VAL A 150 -6.20 15.14 12.81
CA VAL A 150 -5.62 13.78 12.80
C VAL A 150 -4.10 13.84 12.58
N VAL A 151 -3.66 14.52 11.52
CA VAL A 151 -2.23 14.64 11.20
C VAL A 151 -1.44 15.30 12.33
N ARG A 152 -1.97 16.37 12.95
CA ARG A 152 -1.32 16.98 14.13
C ARG A 152 -1.18 16.00 15.29
N SER A 153 -2.21 15.16 15.53
CA SER A 153 -2.17 14.15 16.60
C SER A 153 -1.11 13.07 16.33
N VAL A 154 -0.94 12.69 15.07
CA VAL A 154 0.12 11.75 14.63
C VAL A 154 1.49 12.40 14.76
N ARG A 155 1.67 13.65 14.28
CA ARG A 155 2.94 14.39 14.37
C ARG A 155 3.42 14.60 15.80
N ALA A 156 2.52 14.75 16.75
CA ALA A 156 2.87 14.88 18.17
C ALA A 156 3.53 13.59 18.74
N ARG A 157 3.44 12.46 18.05
CA ARG A 157 3.93 11.15 18.47
C ARG A 157 5.02 10.59 17.58
N PHE A 158 4.97 10.85 16.28
CA PHE A 158 5.87 10.31 15.29
C PHE A 158 6.51 11.43 14.45
N GLY A 159 7.83 11.52 14.51
CA GLY A 159 8.62 12.56 13.82
C GLY A 159 9.08 12.19 12.41
N GLY A 160 8.81 10.97 11.95
CA GLY A 160 9.18 10.49 10.62
C GLY A 160 8.25 11.01 9.51
N PRO A 161 8.58 10.71 8.23
CA PRO A 161 7.73 11.04 7.10
C PRO A 161 6.33 10.45 7.21
N LEU A 162 5.35 11.27 6.83
CA LEU A 162 3.94 10.86 6.73
C LEU A 162 3.49 10.84 5.28
N VAL A 163 2.64 9.90 4.95
CA VAL A 163 1.96 9.77 3.67
C VAL A 163 0.47 9.53 3.90
N TYR A 164 -0.37 9.98 2.99
CA TYR A 164 -1.73 9.46 2.85
C TYR A 164 -1.77 8.63 1.57
N ALA A 165 -2.37 7.45 1.61
CA ALA A 165 -2.49 6.55 0.48
C ALA A 165 -3.88 6.71 -0.14
N ALA A 166 -3.98 7.50 -1.19
CA ALA A 166 -5.21 7.73 -1.92
C ALA A 166 -5.42 6.65 -2.98
N ASN A 167 -6.67 6.30 -3.27
CA ASN A 167 -6.99 5.51 -4.44
C ASN A 167 -6.59 6.24 -5.73
N TYR A 168 -6.32 5.52 -6.81
CA TYR A 168 -5.88 6.08 -8.10
C TYR A 168 -6.87 7.09 -8.72
N ASP A 169 -8.13 7.03 -8.35
CA ASP A 169 -9.20 7.94 -8.76
C ASP A 169 -9.61 8.97 -7.67
N GLU A 170 -8.98 8.89 -6.47
CA GLU A 170 -9.23 9.79 -5.34
C GLU A 170 -8.18 10.91 -5.22
N PHE A 171 -6.93 10.67 -5.64
CA PHE A 171 -5.78 11.47 -5.23
C PHE A 171 -5.89 12.98 -5.52
N GLU A 172 -6.66 13.38 -6.52
CA GLU A 172 -6.88 14.79 -6.86
C GLU A 172 -7.79 15.51 -5.86
N ASP A 173 -8.71 14.77 -5.20
CA ASP A 173 -9.73 15.31 -4.31
C ASP A 173 -9.31 15.39 -2.84
N VAL A 174 -8.17 14.81 -2.49
CA VAL A 174 -7.64 14.85 -1.12
C VAL A 174 -7.28 16.29 -0.72
N ALA A 175 -7.91 16.77 0.35
CA ALA A 175 -7.88 18.18 0.72
C ALA A 175 -6.66 18.61 1.59
N PHE A 176 -5.74 17.70 1.96
CA PHE A 176 -4.71 17.95 2.97
C PHE A 176 -3.30 17.49 2.58
N TRP A 177 -2.99 17.42 1.28
CA TRP A 177 -1.65 17.03 0.80
C TRP A 177 -0.51 17.89 1.36
N ASP A 178 -0.77 19.13 1.72
CA ASP A 178 0.20 20.04 2.33
C ASP A 178 0.56 19.67 3.78
N ALA A 179 -0.21 18.80 4.43
CA ALA A 179 0.03 18.34 5.80
C ALA A 179 0.89 17.07 5.89
N VAL A 180 1.08 16.35 4.78
CA VAL A 180 1.89 15.14 4.70
C VAL A 180 3.15 15.37 3.86
N ASP A 181 4.13 14.47 3.93
CA ASP A 181 5.44 14.65 3.27
C ASP A 181 5.45 14.08 1.85
N LEU A 182 4.64 13.06 1.59
CA LEU A 182 4.52 12.41 0.30
C LEU A 182 3.05 12.31 -0.11
N ILE A 183 2.83 12.40 -1.43
CA ILE A 183 1.57 11.97 -2.04
C ILE A 183 1.65 10.47 -2.22
N GLY A 184 0.77 9.72 -1.55
CA GLY A 184 0.62 8.28 -1.75
C GLY A 184 -0.49 7.99 -2.73
N ILE A 185 -0.28 7.06 -3.65
CA ILE A 185 -1.31 6.60 -4.58
C ILE A 185 -1.29 5.08 -4.62
N ASP A 186 -2.44 4.47 -4.41
CA ASP A 186 -2.67 3.05 -4.65
C ASP A 186 -3.02 2.89 -6.15
N ALA A 187 -2.02 2.44 -6.92
CA ALA A 187 -1.88 2.69 -8.35
C ALA A 187 -2.49 1.58 -9.21
N TYR A 188 -3.79 1.38 -9.10
CA TYR A 188 -4.54 0.32 -9.78
C TYR A 188 -5.23 0.77 -11.08
N TRP A 189 -4.61 1.64 -11.86
CA TRP A 189 -5.16 2.05 -13.15
C TRP A 189 -5.26 0.89 -14.13
N PRO A 190 -6.43 0.65 -14.75
CA PRO A 190 -6.53 -0.20 -15.94
C PRO A 190 -5.60 0.30 -17.06
N LEU A 191 -4.81 -0.60 -17.64
CA LEU A 191 -3.79 -0.24 -18.63
C LEU A 191 -4.14 -0.70 -20.05
N ALA A 192 -5.07 -1.64 -20.19
CA ALA A 192 -5.40 -2.22 -21.48
C ALA A 192 -6.88 -2.61 -21.54
N PRO A 193 -7.52 -2.57 -22.72
CA PRO A 193 -8.89 -3.05 -22.89
C PRO A 193 -9.00 -4.58 -22.90
N HIS A 194 -7.88 -5.28 -23.08
CA HIS A 194 -7.79 -6.74 -23.12
C HIS A 194 -6.48 -7.20 -22.51
N ALA A 195 -6.44 -8.42 -22.00
CA ALA A 195 -5.24 -9.06 -21.46
C ALA A 195 -4.07 -8.96 -22.43
N THR A 196 -2.92 -8.46 -21.98
CA THR A 196 -1.74 -8.27 -22.84
C THR A 196 -0.43 -8.43 -22.08
N THR A 197 0.57 -8.96 -22.78
CA THR A 197 1.97 -9.00 -22.33
C THR A 197 2.87 -8.01 -23.07
N ASP A 198 2.30 -7.14 -23.91
CA ASP A 198 3.04 -6.12 -24.67
C ASP A 198 3.49 -5.00 -23.74
N VAL A 199 4.71 -5.08 -23.23
CA VAL A 199 5.32 -4.07 -22.36
C VAL A 199 5.31 -2.67 -23.01
N ALA A 200 5.50 -2.59 -24.33
CA ALA A 200 5.52 -1.29 -25.01
C ALA A 200 4.12 -0.66 -25.04
N ALA A 201 3.07 -1.47 -25.25
CA ALA A 201 1.69 -1.00 -25.15
C ALA A 201 1.35 -0.53 -23.73
N LEU A 202 1.70 -1.32 -22.72
CA LEU A 202 1.49 -0.96 -21.31
C LEU A 202 2.23 0.33 -20.92
N ARG A 203 3.47 0.51 -21.39
CA ARG A 203 4.21 1.76 -21.18
C ARG A 203 3.55 2.96 -21.86
N ARG A 204 2.99 2.79 -23.06
CA ARG A 204 2.21 3.85 -23.71
C ARG A 204 0.96 4.21 -22.90
N ALA A 205 0.29 3.22 -22.32
CA ALA A 205 -0.87 3.46 -21.44
C ALA A 205 -0.48 4.22 -20.16
N TRP A 206 0.67 3.93 -19.57
CA TRP A 206 1.20 4.64 -18.41
C TRP A 206 1.51 6.12 -18.70
N GLN A 207 1.90 6.48 -19.92
CA GLN A 207 2.41 7.83 -20.22
C GLN A 207 1.44 8.94 -19.81
N PRO A 208 0.16 8.98 -20.27
CA PRO A 208 -0.78 10.04 -19.88
C PRO A 208 -1.08 10.05 -18.38
N ILE A 209 -1.10 8.88 -17.72
CA ILE A 209 -1.31 8.76 -16.29
C ILE A 209 -0.15 9.43 -15.54
N LEU A 210 1.09 9.05 -15.88
CA LEU A 210 2.28 9.58 -15.21
C LEU A 210 2.53 11.06 -15.51
N ASP A 211 2.10 11.55 -16.65
CA ASP A 211 2.14 12.98 -16.96
C ASP A 211 1.14 13.78 -16.11
N LYS A 212 -0.06 13.22 -15.87
CA LYS A 212 -1.05 13.78 -14.94
C LYS A 212 -0.51 13.80 -13.52
N VAL A 213 -0.01 12.68 -13.03
CA VAL A 213 0.59 12.54 -11.69
C VAL A 213 1.78 13.50 -11.53
N GLY A 214 2.62 13.62 -12.55
CA GLY A 214 3.79 14.52 -12.51
C GLY A 214 3.42 16.01 -12.43
N ARG A 215 2.38 16.45 -13.16
CA ARG A 215 1.85 17.82 -13.02
C ARG A 215 1.31 18.05 -11.61
N PHE A 216 0.52 17.10 -11.10
CA PHE A 216 -0.04 17.19 -9.75
C PHE A 216 1.05 17.26 -8.67
N ALA A 217 2.09 16.43 -8.78
CA ALA A 217 3.25 16.43 -7.88
C ALA A 217 3.97 17.79 -7.88
N ALA A 218 4.17 18.37 -9.06
CA ALA A 218 4.80 19.67 -9.22
C ALA A 218 3.97 20.80 -8.59
N GLU A 219 2.67 20.83 -8.80
CA GLU A 219 1.73 21.80 -8.20
C GLU A 219 1.75 21.72 -6.67
N ARG A 220 1.74 20.51 -6.12
CA ARG A 220 1.76 20.26 -4.66
C ARG A 220 3.16 20.35 -4.07
N ARG A 221 4.22 20.37 -4.88
CA ARG A 221 5.63 20.35 -4.46
C ARG A 221 5.92 19.18 -3.52
N ARG A 222 5.42 18.01 -3.86
CA ARG A 222 5.57 16.77 -3.09
C ARG A 222 5.97 15.62 -4.01
N PRO A 223 6.90 14.76 -3.57
CA PRO A 223 7.18 13.52 -4.28
C PRO A 223 5.98 12.56 -4.18
N VAL A 224 5.86 11.69 -5.16
CA VAL A 224 4.80 10.68 -5.23
C VAL A 224 5.38 9.30 -4.97
N LEU A 225 4.79 8.60 -4.02
CA LEU A 225 5.03 7.19 -3.74
C LEU A 225 3.79 6.41 -4.21
N PHE A 226 3.98 5.39 -5.05
CA PHE A 226 2.93 4.41 -5.24
C PHE A 226 2.93 3.49 -4.01
N THR A 227 2.01 3.82 -3.09
CA THR A 227 1.84 3.12 -1.82
C THR A 227 1.29 1.72 -2.01
N GLU A 228 0.66 1.48 -3.15
CA GLU A 228 0.39 0.16 -3.70
C GLU A 228 0.50 0.21 -5.23
N ALA A 229 0.92 -0.90 -5.79
CA ALA A 229 0.73 -1.29 -7.18
C ALA A 229 0.74 -2.81 -7.21
N GLY A 230 -0.18 -3.43 -7.91
CA GLY A 230 -0.27 -4.88 -7.91
C GLY A 230 -1.03 -5.40 -9.12
N TYR A 231 -0.74 -6.64 -9.44
CA TYR A 231 -1.37 -7.37 -10.54
C TYR A 231 -1.45 -8.84 -10.11
N VAL A 232 -2.64 -9.40 -10.06
CA VAL A 232 -2.78 -10.84 -9.81
C VAL A 232 -2.16 -11.63 -10.96
N SER A 233 -1.60 -12.79 -10.67
CA SER A 233 -1.04 -13.66 -11.73
C SER A 233 -2.12 -14.43 -12.50
N GLN A 234 -3.21 -13.71 -12.82
CA GLN A 234 -4.32 -14.19 -13.64
C GLN A 234 -4.41 -13.40 -14.94
N ARG A 235 -4.86 -14.08 -16.00
CA ARG A 235 -5.09 -13.43 -17.28
C ARG A 235 -6.16 -12.34 -17.15
N GLY A 236 -5.87 -11.14 -17.66
CA GLY A 236 -6.74 -9.97 -17.56
C GLY A 236 -6.30 -8.97 -16.49
N THR A 237 -5.23 -9.27 -15.75
CA THR A 237 -4.76 -8.39 -14.66
C THR A 237 -4.39 -6.98 -15.12
N THR A 238 -4.03 -6.77 -16.38
CA THR A 238 -3.78 -5.43 -16.94
C THR A 238 -5.05 -4.67 -17.30
N THR A 239 -6.21 -5.34 -17.30
CA THR A 239 -7.52 -4.71 -17.55
C THR A 239 -8.19 -4.27 -16.26
N GLU A 240 -8.04 -5.03 -15.19
CA GLU A 240 -8.65 -4.82 -13.87
C GLU A 240 -7.64 -5.15 -12.75
N PRO A 241 -6.59 -4.33 -12.57
CA PRO A 241 -5.50 -4.65 -11.64
C PRO A 241 -5.93 -4.71 -10.17
N TYR A 242 -7.06 -4.10 -9.82
CA TYR A 242 -7.64 -4.12 -8.47
C TYR A 242 -8.44 -5.41 -8.17
N ALA A 243 -8.74 -6.24 -9.18
CA ALA A 243 -9.55 -7.44 -8.99
C ALA A 243 -8.72 -8.63 -8.49
N TRP A 244 -9.25 -9.34 -7.49
CA TRP A 244 -8.62 -10.52 -6.89
C TRP A 244 -8.93 -11.80 -7.65
N ASP A 245 -10.10 -11.89 -8.24
CA ASP A 245 -10.62 -13.06 -8.95
C ASP A 245 -11.09 -12.64 -10.34
N LEU A 246 -10.25 -12.89 -11.34
CA LEU A 246 -10.50 -12.51 -12.73
C LEU A 246 -10.93 -13.72 -13.56
N SER A 247 -9.95 -14.52 -13.96
CA SER A 247 -10.18 -15.56 -14.96
C SER A 247 -9.80 -16.96 -14.49
N LYS A 248 -9.19 -17.08 -13.31
CA LYS A 248 -8.59 -18.32 -12.76
C LYS A 248 -7.62 -19.01 -13.74
N SER A 249 -7.16 -18.27 -14.75
CA SER A 249 -6.22 -18.74 -15.76
C SER A 249 -4.86 -18.10 -15.52
N ASN A 250 -3.79 -18.85 -15.69
CA ASN A 250 -2.43 -18.38 -15.47
C ASN A 250 -2.12 -17.10 -16.25
N GLY A 251 -1.74 -16.05 -15.55
CA GLY A 251 -1.35 -14.73 -16.06
C GLY A 251 0.07 -14.31 -15.65
N ASN A 252 0.94 -15.24 -15.26
CA ASN A 252 2.29 -14.91 -14.78
C ASN A 252 3.09 -14.04 -15.76
N ALA A 253 2.95 -14.25 -17.06
CA ALA A 253 3.64 -13.44 -18.07
C ALA A 253 3.05 -12.02 -18.15
N GLU A 254 1.72 -11.90 -17.98
CA GLU A 254 1.02 -10.61 -17.96
C GLU A 254 1.39 -9.81 -16.70
N GLN A 255 1.39 -10.46 -15.53
CA GLN A 255 1.87 -9.88 -14.28
C GLN A 255 3.30 -9.33 -14.44
N ALA A 256 4.22 -10.13 -14.98
CA ALA A 256 5.61 -9.72 -15.18
C ALA A 256 5.74 -8.55 -16.17
N ALA A 257 4.95 -8.54 -17.24
CA ALA A 257 4.91 -7.44 -18.20
C ALA A 257 4.42 -6.12 -17.58
N ALA A 258 3.41 -6.19 -16.71
CA ALA A 258 2.90 -5.04 -15.98
C ALA A 258 3.95 -4.47 -15.00
N TYR A 259 4.67 -5.33 -14.26
CA TYR A 259 5.77 -4.95 -13.38
C TYR A 259 6.89 -4.23 -14.18
N GLU A 260 7.32 -4.82 -15.28
CA GLU A 260 8.35 -4.23 -16.16
C GLU A 260 7.91 -2.87 -16.71
N ALA A 261 6.66 -2.78 -17.18
CA ALA A 261 6.12 -1.56 -17.77
C ALA A 261 6.06 -0.41 -16.74
N LEU A 262 5.62 -0.67 -15.50
CA LEU A 262 5.54 0.34 -14.45
C LEU A 262 6.94 0.83 -14.09
N LEU A 263 7.87 -0.06 -13.76
CA LEU A 263 9.23 0.31 -13.36
C LEU A 263 9.94 1.08 -14.48
N ALA A 264 9.85 0.62 -15.72
CA ALA A 264 10.46 1.30 -16.88
C ALA A 264 9.83 2.67 -17.18
N SER A 265 8.56 2.88 -16.83
CA SER A 265 7.86 4.14 -17.07
C SER A 265 8.10 5.18 -15.96
N CYS A 266 8.37 4.73 -14.73
CA CYS A 266 8.59 5.61 -13.58
C CYS A 266 10.07 5.96 -13.39
N ALA A 267 10.99 5.13 -13.87
CA ALA A 267 12.42 5.32 -13.69
C ALA A 267 12.90 6.70 -14.17
N GLY A 268 13.64 7.40 -13.32
CA GLY A 268 14.24 8.71 -13.64
C GLY A 268 13.26 9.90 -13.60
N ARG A 269 11.98 9.71 -13.28
CA ARG A 269 11.06 10.84 -13.12
C ARG A 269 11.39 11.61 -11.83
N PRO A 270 11.50 12.95 -11.86
CA PRO A 270 12.01 13.73 -10.72
C PRO A 270 11.11 13.72 -9.49
N TRP A 271 9.82 13.44 -9.68
CA TRP A 271 8.82 13.34 -8.62
C TRP A 271 8.66 11.93 -8.06
N TRP A 272 9.26 10.91 -8.69
CA TRP A 272 9.12 9.52 -8.30
C TRP A 272 9.84 9.21 -6.99
N ALA A 273 9.10 8.76 -6.00
CA ALA A 273 9.64 8.35 -4.71
C ALA A 273 9.77 6.82 -4.55
N GLY A 274 9.14 6.06 -5.44
CA GLY A 274 9.20 4.59 -5.40
C GLY A 274 7.84 3.91 -5.42
N VAL A 275 7.83 2.61 -5.17
CA VAL A 275 6.65 1.77 -5.14
C VAL A 275 6.74 0.74 -4.02
N HIS A 276 5.60 0.45 -3.40
CA HIS A 276 5.36 -0.73 -2.59
C HIS A 276 4.46 -1.68 -3.39
N TRP A 277 4.99 -2.83 -3.78
CA TRP A 277 4.22 -3.80 -4.54
C TRP A 277 3.21 -4.51 -3.65
N TRP A 278 1.97 -4.48 -4.02
CA TRP A 278 0.90 -5.26 -3.47
C TRP A 278 0.85 -6.61 -4.15
N MET A 279 1.05 -7.72 -3.44
CA MET A 279 1.61 -7.89 -2.10
C MET A 279 2.41 -9.19 -2.07
N TRP A 280 3.17 -9.42 -1.00
CA TRP A 280 3.71 -10.74 -0.68
C TRP A 280 2.71 -11.45 0.24
N ASP A 281 1.98 -12.40 -0.29
CA ASP A 281 0.91 -13.09 0.44
C ASP A 281 1.05 -14.60 0.22
N ASP A 282 1.86 -15.20 1.07
CA ASP A 282 2.15 -16.63 1.03
C ASP A 282 1.73 -17.30 2.37
N TRP A 283 0.87 -16.63 3.16
CA TRP A 283 0.43 -17.18 4.44
C TRP A 283 -0.36 -18.47 4.20
N PRO A 284 -0.10 -19.55 4.98
CA PRO A 284 -0.71 -20.86 4.74
C PRO A 284 -2.24 -20.85 4.78
N ASP A 285 -2.82 -19.95 5.57
CA ASP A 285 -4.26 -19.83 5.81
C ASP A 285 -4.94 -18.75 4.95
N ALA A 286 -4.17 -17.98 4.19
CA ALA A 286 -4.69 -16.89 3.35
C ALA A 286 -5.28 -17.36 2.00
N ALA A 287 -5.30 -18.67 1.73
CA ALA A 287 -5.45 -19.18 0.40
C ALA A 287 -6.90 -19.47 -0.02
N GLU A 288 -7.75 -18.45 -0.13
CA GLU A 288 -8.91 -18.53 -1.04
C GLU A 288 -8.45 -18.55 -2.51
N THR A 289 -7.32 -17.88 -2.83
CA THR A 289 -6.72 -17.89 -4.17
C THR A 289 -5.43 -18.71 -4.16
N PRO A 290 -5.31 -19.72 -5.05
CA PRO A 290 -4.08 -20.49 -5.16
C PRO A 290 -2.85 -19.58 -5.32
N PRO A 291 -1.70 -19.87 -4.68
CA PRO A 291 -0.51 -19.00 -4.72
C PRO A 291 -0.02 -18.67 -6.14
N ASP A 292 -0.23 -19.55 -7.10
CA ASP A 292 0.10 -19.35 -8.51
C ASP A 292 -0.86 -18.40 -9.25
N LEU A 293 -1.99 -18.01 -8.63
CA LEU A 293 -2.98 -17.07 -9.16
C LEU A 293 -3.13 -15.79 -8.31
N SER A 294 -2.30 -15.59 -7.29
CA SER A 294 -2.35 -14.47 -6.35
C SER A 294 -1.57 -13.24 -6.85
N TYR A 295 -1.63 -12.15 -6.07
CA TYR A 295 -0.79 -10.97 -6.26
C TYR A 295 0.71 -11.24 -6.01
N SER A 296 1.05 -12.24 -5.19
CA SER A 296 2.43 -12.50 -4.80
C SER A 296 3.34 -12.72 -6.02
N PRO A 297 4.45 -12.00 -6.13
CA PRO A 297 5.45 -12.24 -7.17
C PRO A 297 6.35 -13.43 -6.84
N HIS A 298 6.25 -14.00 -5.64
CA HIS A 298 7.15 -15.03 -5.13
C HIS A 298 7.21 -16.26 -6.03
N GLY A 299 8.40 -16.63 -6.44
CA GLY A 299 8.64 -17.78 -7.35
C GLY A 299 8.16 -17.58 -8.80
N LYS A 300 7.64 -16.39 -9.15
CA LYS A 300 7.06 -16.09 -10.46
C LYS A 300 7.98 -15.22 -11.32
N PRO A 301 7.72 -15.08 -12.64
CA PRO A 301 8.49 -14.18 -13.50
C PRO A 301 8.55 -12.72 -13.02
N ALA A 302 7.51 -12.23 -12.36
CA ALA A 302 7.48 -10.89 -11.78
C ALA A 302 8.57 -10.68 -10.71
N GLU A 303 8.90 -11.70 -9.90
CA GLU A 303 10.02 -11.61 -8.96
C GLU A 303 11.36 -11.43 -9.68
N GLN A 304 11.54 -12.06 -10.85
CA GLN A 304 12.75 -11.87 -11.66
C GLN A 304 12.85 -10.46 -12.24
N VAL A 305 11.70 -9.83 -12.55
CA VAL A 305 11.66 -8.41 -12.91
C VAL A 305 12.18 -7.55 -11.76
N LEU A 306 11.66 -7.74 -10.54
CA LEU A 306 12.14 -7.01 -9.36
C LEU A 306 13.63 -7.20 -9.14
N ARG A 307 14.13 -8.45 -9.20
CA ARG A 307 15.56 -8.75 -9.04
C ARG A 307 16.44 -8.08 -10.06
N ARG A 308 15.99 -7.90 -11.30
CA ARG A 308 16.75 -7.16 -12.33
C ARG A 308 16.79 -5.67 -12.05
N TRP A 309 15.65 -5.07 -11.71
CA TRP A 309 15.54 -3.64 -11.49
C TRP A 309 16.19 -3.18 -10.18
N TRP A 310 16.18 -4.01 -9.16
CA TRP A 310 16.64 -3.67 -7.83
C TRP A 310 18.03 -4.18 -7.48
N ARG A 311 18.74 -4.73 -8.44
CA ARG A 311 20.16 -5.12 -8.23
C ARG A 311 20.94 -3.92 -7.74
N PRO A 312 21.85 -4.10 -6.75
CA PRO A 312 22.85 -3.08 -6.46
C PRO A 312 23.68 -2.82 -7.73
N SER A 313 23.83 -1.55 -8.09
CA SER A 313 24.78 -1.09 -9.10
C SER A 313 26.20 -1.29 -8.62
#